data_6b45626fdd0264db961a8a4ae18f5b77
#
_entry.id   6b45626fdd0264db961a8a4ae18f5b77
#
_cell.length_a   1.000
_cell.length_b   1.000
_cell.length_c   1.000
_cell.angle_alpha   90.00
_cell.angle_beta   90.00
_cell.angle_gamma   90.00
#
_symmetry.space_group_name_H-M   'P 1'
#
loop_
_entity.id
_entity.type
_entity.pdbx_description
1 polymer ?
#
loop_
_entity_poly.entity_id
_entity_poly.type
_entity_poly.pdbx_seq_one_letter_code
_entity_poly.pdbx_strand_id
1 'polypeptide(L)'
;MPVVLKFSWTPVDRLPEGAVYKVLESHNVSCLPKLYSSGILVKNFFGYRLEYILMEDCGESVESRFAQIPRPSASPNDVERAYTNIVDAIIQTVSCLAEAAKFGVLHRDISAGNITLCNGQVRVIDWGYAKLTDTNSPEIKDIANEWNFNLQEVSNNEAIHDGMTGTPIFMSIRVLLGRSRRGLLDDIESLFYVAMYALSHLSNGPSASPAFNVHKNKTAALLKLGSIISKKSYLEYFGVEKCSSDVKAKLDALYRLLFCQDDKFIGEKLAEDVEDERNVDQTIMREIIGDDLADKIYGPQVDNVNTPTKKAPPKRKTRAAGTRKRASKKPKPDDNSDNQGYTGPRLRPQPGRSAK
;
A
#
# COMPACT_ATOMS: atom_id res chain seq x y z
N MET A 1 -29.64 -11.63 10.86
CA MET A 1 -28.34 -11.39 10.25
C MET A 1 -27.38 -11.01 11.36
N PRO A 2 -26.24 -11.67 11.53
CA PRO A 2 -25.29 -11.29 12.57
C PRO A 2 -24.71 -9.90 12.30
N VAL A 3 -24.42 -9.18 13.38
CA VAL A 3 -23.88 -7.81 13.34
C VAL A 3 -22.68 -7.67 14.27
N VAL A 4 -21.80 -6.77 13.95
CA VAL A 4 -20.64 -6.39 14.75
C VAL A 4 -20.83 -4.97 15.26
N LEU A 5 -20.62 -4.76 16.54
CA LEU A 5 -20.57 -3.45 17.18
C LEU A 5 -19.12 -3.17 17.59
N LYS A 6 -18.50 -2.21 16.91
CA LYS A 6 -17.13 -1.74 17.17
C LYS A 6 -17.18 -0.45 17.98
N PHE A 7 -16.36 -0.35 19.03
CA PHE A 7 -16.07 0.89 19.74
C PHE A 7 -14.60 1.23 19.58
N SER A 8 -14.28 2.49 19.32
CA SER A 8 -12.90 2.95 19.18
C SER A 8 -12.68 4.31 19.81
N TRP A 9 -11.57 4.47 20.53
CA TRP A 9 -11.03 5.77 20.93
C TRP A 9 -10.15 6.31 19.82
N THR A 10 -10.57 7.39 19.19
CA THR A 10 -9.89 8.02 18.06
C THR A 10 -9.45 9.43 18.42
N PRO A 11 -8.23 9.86 18.11
CA PRO A 11 -7.84 11.26 18.27
C PRO A 11 -8.83 12.19 17.57
N VAL A 12 -9.19 13.32 18.21
CA VAL A 12 -10.22 14.25 17.69
C VAL A 12 -9.81 14.92 16.37
N ASP A 13 -8.52 14.96 16.08
CA ASP A 13 -7.91 15.51 14.88
C ASP A 13 -7.83 14.53 13.69
N ARG A 14 -8.31 13.29 13.86
CA ARG A 14 -8.47 12.32 12.76
C ARG A 14 -9.90 12.32 12.23
N LEU A 15 -10.08 11.74 11.04
CA LEU A 15 -11.40 11.47 10.50
C LEU A 15 -12.16 10.46 11.38
N PRO A 16 -13.45 10.66 11.65
CA PRO A 16 -14.29 9.61 12.20
C PRO A 16 -14.41 8.45 11.21
N GLU A 17 -14.16 7.22 11.65
CA GLU A 17 -14.26 6.06 10.76
C GLU A 17 -15.66 5.92 10.14
N GLY A 18 -16.71 6.17 10.91
CA GLY A 18 -18.08 6.14 10.38
C GLY A 18 -18.35 7.20 9.31
N ALA A 19 -17.68 8.35 9.36
CA ALA A 19 -17.76 9.35 8.30
C ALA A 19 -17.10 8.86 6.99
N VAL A 20 -15.96 8.16 7.11
CA VAL A 20 -15.30 7.54 5.95
C VAL A 20 -16.22 6.52 5.27
N TYR A 21 -16.85 5.63 6.05
CA TYR A 21 -17.82 4.68 5.49
C TYR A 21 -18.96 5.37 4.75
N LYS A 22 -19.50 6.48 5.28
CA LYS A 22 -20.56 7.25 4.59
C LYS A 22 -20.08 7.84 3.27
N VAL A 23 -18.87 8.37 3.20
CA VAL A 23 -18.28 8.85 1.93
C VAL A 23 -18.21 7.73 0.92
N LEU A 24 -17.67 6.58 1.30
CA LEU A 24 -17.50 5.44 0.41
C LEU A 24 -18.86 4.85 -0.03
N GLU A 25 -19.83 4.78 0.89
CA GLU A 25 -21.20 4.27 0.63
C GLU A 25 -21.97 5.21 -0.33
N SER A 26 -21.84 6.54 -0.18
CA SER A 26 -22.50 7.52 -1.08
C SER A 26 -22.02 7.39 -2.54
N HIS A 27 -20.82 6.88 -2.73
CA HIS A 27 -20.23 6.63 -4.06
C HIS A 27 -20.38 5.17 -4.52
N ASN A 28 -21.11 4.32 -3.78
CA ASN A 28 -21.31 2.90 -4.07
C ASN A 28 -20.00 2.14 -4.28
N VAL A 29 -18.97 2.45 -3.48
CA VAL A 29 -17.71 1.70 -3.50
C VAL A 29 -17.98 0.25 -3.14
N SER A 30 -17.42 -0.67 -3.93
CA SER A 30 -17.62 -2.10 -3.73
C SER A 30 -16.89 -2.61 -2.48
N CYS A 31 -17.19 -3.85 -2.08
CA CYS A 31 -16.51 -4.53 -0.98
C CYS A 31 -16.55 -3.81 0.39
N LEU A 32 -17.53 -2.96 0.63
CA LEU A 32 -17.75 -2.38 1.95
C LEU A 32 -18.72 -3.26 2.77
N PRO A 33 -18.55 -3.33 4.10
CA PRO A 33 -19.58 -3.87 4.98
C PRO A 33 -20.82 -2.97 4.93
N LYS A 34 -22.00 -3.58 5.05
CA LYS A 34 -23.22 -2.80 5.22
C LYS A 34 -23.20 -2.10 6.57
N LEU A 35 -23.22 -0.77 6.55
CA LEU A 35 -23.32 0.05 7.74
C LEU A 35 -24.78 0.16 8.19
N TYR A 36 -25.08 -0.14 9.46
CA TYR A 36 -26.41 0.04 10.05
C TYR A 36 -26.51 1.33 10.84
N SER A 37 -25.47 1.67 11.60
CA SER A 37 -25.41 2.89 12.39
C SER A 37 -23.96 3.21 12.75
N SER A 38 -23.67 4.48 12.90
CA SER A 38 -22.39 4.95 13.42
C SER A 38 -22.56 6.31 14.06
N GLY A 39 -21.67 6.67 14.98
CA GLY A 39 -21.73 7.97 15.63
C GLY A 39 -20.66 8.17 16.70
N ILE A 40 -20.69 9.36 17.30
CA ILE A 40 -19.77 9.76 18.36
C ILE A 40 -20.52 9.75 19.69
N LEU A 41 -20.08 8.91 20.63
CA LEU A 41 -20.64 8.81 21.98
C LEU A 41 -20.02 9.84 22.93
N VAL A 42 -18.71 10.08 22.81
CA VAL A 42 -17.97 11.08 23.57
C VAL A 42 -17.19 11.95 22.60
N LYS A 43 -17.49 13.26 22.55
CA LYS A 43 -16.91 14.18 21.54
C LYS A 43 -15.44 14.50 21.80
N ASN A 44 -15.05 14.66 23.06
CA ASN A 44 -13.68 14.96 23.46
C ASN A 44 -13.44 14.52 24.90
N PHE A 45 -12.48 13.63 25.07
CA PHE A 45 -11.95 13.22 26.37
C PHE A 45 -10.42 13.18 26.27
N PHE A 46 -9.76 14.20 26.79
CA PHE A 46 -8.31 14.38 26.71
C PHE A 46 -7.75 14.28 25.27
N GLY A 47 -8.41 14.89 24.29
CA GLY A 47 -7.99 14.87 22.89
C GLY A 47 -8.42 13.63 22.10
N TYR A 48 -9.22 12.75 22.70
CA TYR A 48 -9.81 11.58 22.05
C TYR A 48 -11.34 11.67 22.03
N ARG A 49 -11.97 11.08 21.02
CA ARG A 49 -13.41 10.86 20.97
C ARG A 49 -13.69 9.35 21.01
N LEU A 50 -14.81 8.96 21.59
CA LEU A 50 -15.32 7.59 21.55
C LEU A 50 -16.33 7.49 20.41
N GLU A 51 -16.04 6.63 19.46
CA GLU A 51 -16.90 6.33 18.31
C GLU A 51 -17.51 4.94 18.45
N TYR A 52 -18.67 4.74 17.81
CA TYR A 52 -19.23 3.41 17.60
C TYR A 52 -19.60 3.21 16.13
N ILE A 53 -19.49 1.96 15.68
CA ILE A 53 -19.93 1.51 14.36
C ILE A 53 -20.68 0.20 14.53
N LEU A 54 -21.91 0.15 14.05
CA LEU A 54 -22.72 -1.06 13.94
C LEU A 54 -22.79 -1.45 12.46
N MET A 55 -22.23 -2.59 12.11
CA MET A 55 -22.14 -3.06 10.73
C MET A 55 -22.47 -4.55 10.61
N GLU A 56 -22.64 -5.04 9.38
CA GLU A 56 -22.79 -6.47 9.12
C GLU A 56 -21.56 -7.24 9.63
N ASP A 57 -21.78 -8.47 10.08
CA ASP A 57 -20.68 -9.41 10.31
C ASP A 57 -20.14 -9.85 8.95
N CYS A 58 -18.91 -9.44 8.67
CA CYS A 58 -18.23 -9.68 7.41
C CYS A 58 -17.56 -11.06 7.32
N GLY A 59 -17.82 -11.94 8.28
CA GLY A 59 -17.22 -13.27 8.34
C GLY A 59 -15.76 -13.26 8.77
N GLU A 60 -15.03 -14.29 8.37
CA GLU A 60 -13.64 -14.48 8.80
C GLU A 60 -12.67 -13.61 8.00
N SER A 61 -11.67 -13.07 8.69
CA SER A 61 -10.57 -12.40 8.04
C SER A 61 -9.72 -13.37 7.23
N VAL A 62 -9.04 -12.83 6.23
CA VAL A 62 -8.02 -13.56 5.46
C VAL A 62 -6.99 -14.18 6.38
N GLU A 63 -6.57 -13.46 7.44
CA GLU A 63 -5.65 -13.95 8.47
C GLU A 63 -6.18 -15.19 9.20
N SER A 64 -7.44 -15.13 9.68
CA SER A 64 -8.08 -16.26 10.39
C SER A 64 -8.23 -17.50 9.52
N ARG A 65 -8.59 -17.31 8.24
CA ARG A 65 -8.72 -18.41 7.29
C ARG A 65 -7.39 -19.12 7.01
N PHE A 66 -6.28 -18.38 6.93
CA PHE A 66 -4.97 -18.99 6.73
C PHE A 66 -4.50 -19.80 7.92
N ALA A 67 -4.84 -19.35 9.12
CA ALA A 67 -4.52 -20.08 10.35
C ALA A 67 -5.23 -21.45 10.43
N GLN A 68 -6.36 -21.61 9.75
CA GLN A 68 -7.21 -22.81 9.82
C GLN A 68 -6.89 -23.85 8.72
N ILE A 69 -6.09 -23.53 7.69
CA ILE A 69 -5.80 -24.50 6.63
C ILE A 69 -4.93 -25.62 7.19
N PRO A 70 -5.43 -26.89 7.23
CA PRO A 70 -4.67 -28.03 7.77
C PRO A 70 -3.47 -28.35 6.86
N ARG A 71 -2.26 -28.24 7.38
CA ARG A 71 -1.05 -28.26 6.58
C ARG A 71 -0.53 -29.62 6.11
N PRO A 72 -0.57 -30.71 6.88
CA PRO A 72 0.06 -31.94 6.41
C PRO A 72 -0.84 -32.84 5.56
N SER A 73 -2.17 -32.60 5.56
CA SER A 73 -3.15 -33.52 4.97
C SER A 73 -4.01 -32.95 3.84
N ALA A 74 -3.79 -31.70 3.46
CA ALA A 74 -4.54 -31.08 2.37
C ALA A 74 -4.18 -31.73 1.03
N SER A 75 -5.20 -32.09 0.24
CA SER A 75 -4.96 -32.60 -1.12
C SER A 75 -4.34 -31.48 -2.00
N PRO A 76 -3.58 -31.82 -3.05
CA PRO A 76 -3.07 -30.80 -3.99
C PRO A 76 -4.17 -29.89 -4.55
N ASN A 77 -5.38 -30.42 -4.77
CA ASN A 77 -6.53 -29.64 -5.25
C ASN A 77 -7.06 -28.67 -4.20
N ASP A 78 -7.02 -29.02 -2.91
CA ASP A 78 -7.43 -28.11 -1.84
C ASP A 78 -6.44 -26.96 -1.67
N VAL A 79 -5.16 -27.23 -1.83
CA VAL A 79 -4.10 -26.21 -1.82
C VAL A 79 -4.26 -25.26 -3.00
N GLU A 80 -4.43 -25.78 -4.21
CA GLU A 80 -4.63 -24.94 -5.41
C GLU A 80 -5.88 -24.08 -5.30
N ARG A 81 -7.00 -24.65 -4.80
CA ARG A 81 -8.23 -23.88 -4.54
C ARG A 81 -8.00 -22.77 -3.51
N ALA A 82 -7.20 -23.04 -2.48
CA ALA A 82 -6.85 -22.02 -1.50
C ALA A 82 -6.03 -20.89 -2.12
N TYR A 83 -5.04 -21.20 -2.96
CA TYR A 83 -4.28 -20.20 -3.70
C TYR A 83 -5.17 -19.32 -4.58
N THR A 84 -6.07 -19.94 -5.36
CA THR A 84 -7.00 -19.22 -6.23
C THR A 84 -7.90 -18.30 -5.43
N ASN A 85 -8.53 -18.81 -4.35
CA ASN A 85 -9.41 -18.00 -3.50
C ASN A 85 -8.69 -16.79 -2.88
N ILE A 86 -7.43 -16.94 -2.50
CA ILE A 86 -6.62 -15.84 -1.96
C ILE A 86 -6.39 -14.78 -3.03
N VAL A 87 -5.92 -15.19 -4.19
CA VAL A 87 -5.59 -14.24 -5.25
C VAL A 87 -6.84 -13.55 -5.76
N ASP A 88 -7.95 -14.25 -5.87
CA ASP A 88 -9.23 -13.64 -6.24
C ASP A 88 -9.70 -12.60 -5.18
N ALA A 89 -9.51 -12.89 -3.90
CA ALA A 89 -9.79 -11.92 -2.83
C ALA A 89 -8.87 -10.69 -2.93
N ILE A 90 -7.60 -10.88 -3.26
CA ILE A 90 -6.65 -9.80 -3.48
C ILE A 90 -7.09 -8.91 -4.65
N ILE A 91 -7.47 -9.50 -5.79
CA ILE A 91 -7.95 -8.74 -6.96
C ILE A 91 -9.23 -7.97 -6.65
N GLN A 92 -10.19 -8.57 -5.96
CA GLN A 92 -11.40 -7.86 -5.50
C GLN A 92 -11.03 -6.68 -4.58
N THR A 93 -10.04 -6.86 -3.71
CA THR A 93 -9.57 -5.78 -2.82
C THR A 93 -8.87 -4.67 -3.61
N VAL A 94 -8.06 -4.98 -4.63
CA VAL A 94 -7.49 -3.96 -5.55
C VAL A 94 -8.60 -3.11 -6.16
N SER A 95 -9.67 -3.76 -6.63
CA SER A 95 -10.84 -3.08 -7.20
C SER A 95 -11.47 -2.10 -6.22
N CYS A 96 -11.71 -2.54 -4.98
CA CYS A 96 -12.24 -1.70 -3.91
C CYS A 96 -11.35 -0.48 -3.61
N LEU A 97 -10.04 -0.70 -3.48
CA LEU A 97 -9.09 0.37 -3.20
C LEU A 97 -9.00 1.38 -4.36
N ALA A 98 -9.06 0.91 -5.60
CA ALA A 98 -9.07 1.77 -6.78
C ALA A 98 -10.36 2.61 -6.87
N GLU A 99 -11.52 2.02 -6.57
CA GLU A 99 -12.79 2.75 -6.46
C GLU A 99 -12.72 3.81 -5.35
N ALA A 100 -12.26 3.45 -4.15
CA ALA A 100 -12.12 4.39 -3.04
C ALA A 100 -11.17 5.55 -3.38
N ALA A 101 -10.02 5.25 -3.98
CA ALA A 101 -9.03 6.25 -4.39
C ALA A 101 -9.57 7.22 -5.47
N LYS A 102 -10.45 6.76 -6.38
CA LYS A 102 -11.14 7.63 -7.33
C LYS A 102 -11.91 8.75 -6.63
N PHE A 103 -12.47 8.47 -5.47
CA PHE A 103 -13.19 9.44 -4.63
C PHE A 103 -12.31 10.07 -3.55
N GLY A 104 -11.00 10.00 -3.74
CA GLY A 104 -10.04 10.64 -2.87
C GLY A 104 -9.87 9.97 -1.50
N VAL A 105 -10.20 8.69 -1.36
CA VAL A 105 -10.07 7.96 -0.09
C VAL A 105 -8.97 6.91 -0.19
N LEU A 106 -7.96 6.98 0.68
CA LEU A 106 -6.90 5.98 0.85
C LEU A 106 -7.11 5.25 2.17
N HIS A 107 -6.90 3.92 2.20
CA HIS A 107 -7.14 3.11 3.40
C HIS A 107 -6.01 3.24 4.44
N ARG A 108 -4.76 3.11 4.03
CA ARG A 108 -3.53 3.31 4.82
C ARG A 108 -3.22 2.24 5.88
N ASP A 109 -4.10 1.27 6.08
CA ASP A 109 -3.85 0.11 6.97
C ASP A 109 -4.35 -1.20 6.36
N ILE A 110 -3.92 -1.49 5.14
CA ILE A 110 -4.22 -2.78 4.52
C ILE A 110 -3.43 -3.88 5.20
N SER A 111 -4.16 -4.86 5.75
CA SER A 111 -3.62 -6.02 6.45
C SER A 111 -4.48 -7.26 6.20
N ALA A 112 -3.94 -8.45 6.48
CA ALA A 112 -4.70 -9.69 6.38
C ALA A 112 -5.89 -9.75 7.36
N GLY A 113 -5.83 -9.00 8.46
CA GLY A 113 -6.94 -8.86 9.42
C GLY A 113 -8.08 -7.97 8.93
N ASN A 114 -7.76 -6.98 8.07
CA ASN A 114 -8.71 -5.97 7.58
C ASN A 114 -9.39 -6.36 6.26
N ILE A 115 -9.11 -7.55 5.73
CA ILE A 115 -9.77 -8.13 4.56
C ILE A 115 -10.54 -9.35 5.03
N THR A 116 -11.86 -9.36 4.86
CA THR A 116 -12.72 -10.46 5.28
C THR A 116 -13.39 -11.12 4.08
N LEU A 117 -13.80 -12.36 4.26
CA LEU A 117 -14.42 -13.18 3.23
C LEU A 117 -15.76 -13.72 3.74
N CYS A 118 -16.84 -13.19 3.21
CA CYS A 118 -18.19 -13.65 3.50
C CYS A 118 -18.85 -14.19 2.23
N ASN A 119 -19.17 -15.49 2.20
CA ASN A 119 -19.82 -16.13 1.05
C ASN A 119 -19.12 -15.88 -0.31
N GLY A 120 -17.80 -15.89 -0.32
CA GLY A 120 -16.99 -15.65 -1.52
C GLY A 120 -16.86 -14.17 -1.92
N GLN A 121 -17.47 -13.27 -1.16
CA GLN A 121 -17.34 -11.82 -1.37
C GLN A 121 -16.36 -11.23 -0.37
N VAL A 122 -15.51 -10.35 -0.86
CA VAL A 122 -14.56 -9.59 -0.03
C VAL A 122 -15.29 -8.43 0.66
N ARG A 123 -14.89 -8.17 1.90
CA ARG A 123 -15.17 -6.90 2.59
C ARG A 123 -13.87 -6.33 3.13
N VAL A 124 -13.66 -5.03 2.88
CA VAL A 124 -12.54 -4.26 3.43
C VAL A 124 -13.06 -3.48 4.63
N ILE A 125 -12.49 -3.74 5.79
CA ILE A 125 -12.92 -3.18 7.07
C ILE A 125 -11.81 -2.34 7.71
N ASP A 126 -12.15 -1.62 8.77
CA ASP A 126 -11.21 -0.81 9.56
C ASP A 126 -10.59 0.36 8.79
N TRP A 127 -11.45 1.30 8.38
CA TRP A 127 -11.06 2.55 7.71
C TRP A 127 -10.66 3.66 8.70
N GLY A 128 -10.36 3.31 9.96
CA GLY A 128 -9.99 4.27 11.01
C GLY A 128 -8.68 5.03 10.77
N TYR A 129 -7.85 4.54 9.84
CA TYR A 129 -6.62 5.23 9.40
C TYR A 129 -6.74 5.86 8.02
N ALA A 130 -7.96 5.88 7.44
CA ALA A 130 -8.15 6.41 6.10
C ALA A 130 -7.80 7.90 6.01
N LYS A 131 -7.39 8.31 4.80
CA LYS A 131 -7.07 9.70 4.46
C LYS A 131 -7.96 10.15 3.31
N LEU A 132 -8.45 11.38 3.40
CA LEU A 132 -9.09 12.08 2.29
C LEU A 132 -8.02 12.87 1.51
N THR A 133 -7.86 12.59 0.23
CA THR A 133 -6.92 13.31 -0.66
C THR A 133 -7.58 14.50 -1.36
N ASP A 134 -8.91 14.49 -1.50
CA ASP A 134 -9.71 15.61 -1.97
C ASP A 134 -10.74 16.00 -0.90
N THR A 135 -10.50 17.11 -0.23
CA THR A 135 -11.38 17.69 0.81
C THR A 135 -12.33 18.75 0.25
N ASN A 136 -12.32 18.99 -1.07
CA ASN A 136 -13.11 20.04 -1.68
C ASN A 136 -14.46 19.57 -2.21
N SER A 137 -14.68 18.24 -2.30
CA SER A 137 -15.96 17.72 -2.81
C SER A 137 -17.13 18.18 -1.93
N PRO A 138 -18.30 18.51 -2.51
CA PRO A 138 -19.50 18.89 -1.75
C PRO A 138 -19.91 17.80 -0.76
N GLU A 139 -19.88 16.55 -1.17
CA GLU A 139 -20.28 15.39 -0.37
C GLU A 139 -19.42 15.25 0.90
N ILE A 140 -18.13 15.46 0.78
CA ILE A 140 -17.19 15.41 1.93
C ILE A 140 -17.49 16.56 2.89
N LYS A 141 -17.79 17.76 2.36
CA LYS A 141 -18.17 18.92 3.18
C LYS A 141 -19.48 18.69 3.92
N ASP A 142 -20.47 18.10 3.28
CA ASP A 142 -21.75 17.78 3.90
C ASP A 142 -21.60 16.77 5.03
N ILE A 143 -20.81 15.72 4.82
CA ILE A 143 -20.48 14.73 5.85
C ILE A 143 -19.67 15.37 7.00
N ALA A 144 -18.73 16.24 6.69
CA ALA A 144 -17.98 16.97 7.72
C ALA A 144 -18.90 17.81 8.61
N ASN A 145 -19.89 18.49 8.02
CA ASN A 145 -20.88 19.26 8.74
C ASN A 145 -21.79 18.35 9.59
N GLU A 146 -22.29 17.25 9.05
CA GLU A 146 -23.11 16.26 9.76
C GLU A 146 -22.38 15.72 10.99
N TRP A 147 -21.10 15.38 10.84
CA TRP A 147 -20.27 14.80 11.89
C TRP A 147 -19.60 15.87 12.77
N ASN A 148 -19.79 17.13 12.46
CA ASN A 148 -19.25 18.29 13.19
C ASN A 148 -17.72 18.18 13.40
N PHE A 149 -16.97 17.91 12.31
CA PHE A 149 -15.52 17.96 12.32
C PHE A 149 -14.98 18.98 11.31
N ASN A 150 -13.80 19.53 11.61
CA ASN A 150 -13.17 20.55 10.77
C ASN A 150 -12.22 19.90 9.78
N LEU A 151 -12.58 19.89 8.49
CA LEU A 151 -11.76 19.35 7.40
C LEU A 151 -10.37 20.01 7.33
N GLN A 152 -10.27 21.32 7.62
CA GLN A 152 -9.00 22.04 7.58
C GLN A 152 -8.07 21.57 8.72
N GLU A 153 -8.59 21.34 9.91
CA GLU A 153 -7.82 20.83 11.04
C GLU A 153 -7.37 19.41 10.78
N VAL A 154 -8.26 18.56 10.27
CA VAL A 154 -7.92 17.18 9.88
C VAL A 154 -6.82 17.18 8.82
N SER A 155 -6.96 17.98 7.76
CA SER A 155 -5.97 18.05 6.68
C SER A 155 -4.61 18.59 7.15
N ASN A 156 -4.59 19.62 8.01
CA ASN A 156 -3.36 20.18 8.54
C ASN A 156 -2.65 19.21 9.50
N ASN A 157 -3.42 18.49 10.31
CA ASN A 157 -2.87 17.55 11.29
C ASN A 157 -2.51 16.20 10.65
N GLU A 158 -3.12 15.83 9.53
CA GLU A 158 -2.70 14.66 8.75
C GLU A 158 -1.25 14.78 8.29
N ALA A 159 -0.75 15.97 7.98
CA ALA A 159 0.67 16.18 7.69
C ALA A 159 1.58 15.83 8.89
N ILE A 160 1.10 16.01 10.12
CA ILE A 160 1.79 15.61 11.36
C ILE A 160 1.64 14.10 11.59
N HIS A 161 0.49 13.52 11.21
CA HIS A 161 0.14 12.12 11.36
C HIS A 161 0.43 11.27 10.10
N ASP A 162 0.98 11.85 9.03
CA ASP A 162 1.47 11.12 7.85
C ASP A 162 2.64 10.17 8.16
N GLY A 163 2.99 10.11 9.47
CA GLY A 163 3.86 9.11 10.02
C GLY A 163 3.41 7.68 9.72
N MET A 164 4.24 6.72 10.08
CA MET A 164 4.01 5.29 9.88
C MET A 164 2.74 4.83 10.60
N THR A 165 1.62 4.84 9.89
CA THR A 165 0.37 4.19 10.29
C THR A 165 0.21 2.90 9.51
N GLY A 166 -0.43 1.90 10.13
CA GLY A 166 -0.68 0.60 9.51
C GLY A 166 0.12 -0.53 10.17
N THR A 167 -0.10 -1.74 9.69
CA THR A 167 0.53 -2.96 10.17
C THR A 167 1.93 -3.13 9.55
N PRO A 168 3.04 -3.02 10.32
CA PRO A 168 4.40 -2.88 9.77
C PRO A 168 4.82 -3.97 8.77
N ILE A 169 4.38 -5.21 8.99
CA ILE A 169 4.71 -6.33 8.10
C ILE A 169 4.11 -6.18 6.70
N PHE A 170 3.02 -5.42 6.56
CA PHE A 170 2.37 -5.18 5.27
C PHE A 170 2.65 -3.80 4.67
N MET A 171 3.18 -2.83 5.43
CA MET A 171 3.47 -1.49 4.92
C MET A 171 4.33 -1.53 3.65
N SER A 172 4.09 -0.61 2.73
CA SER A 172 4.92 -0.43 1.53
C SER A 172 6.36 -0.06 1.89
N ILE A 173 7.30 -0.33 0.98
CA ILE A 173 8.72 0.00 1.15
C ILE A 173 8.89 1.49 1.40
N ARG A 174 8.20 2.34 0.63
CA ARG A 174 8.28 3.80 0.78
C ARG A 174 7.82 4.27 2.16
N VAL A 175 6.73 3.71 2.65
CA VAL A 175 6.21 4.01 3.99
C VAL A 175 7.19 3.58 5.08
N LEU A 176 7.77 2.38 4.97
CA LEU A 176 8.79 1.89 5.91
C LEU A 176 10.08 2.74 5.89
N LEU A 177 10.39 3.38 4.77
CA LEU A 177 11.51 4.33 4.64
C LEU A 177 11.17 5.74 5.11
N GLY A 178 9.94 5.99 5.58
CA GLY A 178 9.50 7.30 6.11
C GLY A 178 9.20 8.32 5.03
N ARG A 179 8.81 7.89 3.81
CA ARG A 179 8.42 8.80 2.73
C ARG A 179 7.02 9.35 2.98
N SER A 180 6.82 10.64 2.78
CA SER A 180 5.67 11.37 3.34
C SER A 180 4.38 11.30 2.52
N ARG A 181 4.45 11.07 1.23
CA ARG A 181 3.26 11.04 0.38
C ARG A 181 2.83 9.61 0.08
N ARG A 182 1.77 9.18 0.72
CA ARG A 182 1.10 7.91 0.44
C ARG A 182 0.08 8.08 -0.66
N GLY A 183 0.04 7.11 -1.59
CA GLY A 183 -0.95 7.02 -2.66
C GLY A 183 -1.59 5.64 -2.73
N LEU A 184 -2.47 5.45 -3.71
CA LEU A 184 -3.13 4.16 -3.97
C LEU A 184 -2.12 3.00 -4.12
N LEU A 185 -0.99 3.22 -4.77
CA LEU A 185 0.02 2.17 -4.96
C LEU A 185 0.67 1.72 -3.65
N ASP A 186 0.68 2.54 -2.59
CA ASP A 186 1.14 2.10 -1.27
C ASP A 186 0.15 1.15 -0.60
N ASP A 187 -1.15 1.37 -0.77
CA ASP A 187 -2.19 0.44 -0.30
C ASP A 187 -2.17 -0.86 -1.12
N ILE A 188 -2.00 -0.79 -2.45
CA ILE A 188 -1.87 -1.98 -3.31
C ILE A 188 -0.57 -2.74 -3.01
N GLU A 189 0.54 -2.04 -2.71
CA GLU A 189 1.79 -2.69 -2.29
C GLU A 189 1.62 -3.40 -0.94
N SER A 190 0.89 -2.81 -0.01
CA SER A 190 0.52 -3.48 1.25
C SER A 190 -0.27 -4.75 0.99
N LEU A 191 -1.22 -4.69 0.06
CA LEU A 191 -2.03 -5.83 -0.37
C LEU A 191 -1.19 -6.92 -1.05
N PHE A 192 -0.19 -6.55 -1.86
CA PHE A 192 0.77 -7.49 -2.42
C PHE A 192 1.50 -8.25 -1.31
N TYR A 193 1.93 -7.59 -0.24
CA TYR A 193 2.55 -8.28 0.91
C TYR A 193 1.56 -9.13 1.70
N VAL A 194 0.29 -8.77 1.78
CA VAL A 194 -0.76 -9.65 2.32
C VAL A 194 -0.86 -10.93 1.50
N ALA A 195 -0.86 -10.82 0.16
CA ALA A 195 -0.86 -11.99 -0.73
C ALA A 195 0.38 -12.85 -0.50
N MET A 196 1.57 -12.26 -0.50
CA MET A 196 2.82 -12.99 -0.29
C MET A 196 2.89 -13.67 1.09
N TYR A 197 2.43 -13.01 2.13
CA TYR A 197 2.31 -13.58 3.48
C TYR A 197 1.40 -14.81 3.48
N ALA A 198 0.22 -14.67 2.89
CA ALA A 198 -0.76 -15.74 2.82
C ALA A 198 -0.25 -16.96 2.03
N LEU A 199 0.31 -16.71 0.84
CA LEU A 199 0.83 -17.77 -0.04
C LEU A 199 2.04 -18.47 0.57
N SER A 200 2.93 -17.74 1.24
CA SER A 200 4.07 -18.33 1.94
C SER A 200 3.63 -19.22 3.11
N HIS A 201 2.55 -18.87 3.80
CA HIS A 201 1.97 -19.70 4.85
C HIS A 201 1.42 -21.02 4.31
N LEU A 202 0.82 -21.00 3.12
CA LEU A 202 0.31 -22.22 2.47
C LEU A 202 1.46 -23.13 1.97
N SER A 203 2.56 -22.54 1.47
CA SER A 203 3.66 -23.32 0.87
C SER A 203 4.63 -23.90 1.89
N ASN A 204 5.03 -23.13 2.91
CA ASN A 204 6.18 -23.47 3.77
C ASN A 204 5.90 -23.40 5.28
N GLY A 205 4.72 -22.96 5.69
CA GLY A 205 4.39 -22.79 7.12
C GLY A 205 4.70 -21.39 7.68
N PRO A 206 4.37 -21.12 8.97
CA PRO A 206 4.31 -19.77 9.56
C PRO A 206 5.60 -18.98 9.64
N SER A 207 6.76 -19.59 9.39
CA SER A 207 8.07 -18.92 9.52
C SER A 207 8.77 -18.67 8.19
N ALA A 208 8.02 -18.71 7.07
CA ALA A 208 8.63 -18.89 5.76
C ALA A 208 9.39 -17.67 5.24
N SER A 209 9.06 -16.45 5.63
CA SER A 209 9.76 -15.28 5.09
C SER A 209 10.37 -14.40 6.17
N PRO A 210 11.69 -14.20 6.19
CA PRO A 210 12.35 -13.26 7.10
C PRO A 210 11.79 -11.83 7.02
N ALA A 211 11.26 -11.42 5.85
CA ALA A 211 10.69 -10.09 5.66
C ALA A 211 9.49 -9.80 6.57
N PHE A 212 8.77 -10.85 7.00
CA PHE A 212 7.60 -10.71 7.88
C PHE A 212 7.93 -10.81 9.38
N ASN A 213 9.19 -11.11 9.73
CA ASN A 213 9.61 -11.31 11.12
C ASN A 213 10.45 -10.14 11.68
N VAL A 214 10.51 -9.00 10.98
CA VAL A 214 11.38 -7.89 11.33
C VAL A 214 10.59 -6.72 11.87
N HIS A 215 10.92 -6.31 13.11
CA HIS A 215 10.29 -5.18 13.79
C HIS A 215 10.95 -3.81 13.50
N LYS A 216 12.09 -3.79 12.80
CA LYS A 216 12.78 -2.54 12.45
C LYS A 216 12.45 -2.13 11.02
N ASN A 217 11.78 -1.00 10.88
CA ASN A 217 11.22 -0.54 9.60
C ASN A 217 12.23 -0.50 8.43
N LYS A 218 13.41 0.10 8.64
CA LYS A 218 14.44 0.13 7.58
C LYS A 218 14.93 -1.27 7.19
N THR A 219 15.09 -2.16 8.16
CA THR A 219 15.49 -3.54 7.87
C THR A 219 14.39 -4.30 7.14
N ALA A 220 13.13 -4.10 7.54
CA ALA A 220 11.98 -4.67 6.84
C ALA A 220 11.89 -4.17 5.39
N ALA A 221 12.09 -2.87 5.16
CA ALA A 221 12.13 -2.29 3.81
C ALA A 221 13.23 -2.91 2.94
N LEU A 222 14.45 -3.07 3.47
CA LEU A 222 15.57 -3.68 2.74
C LEU A 222 15.34 -5.16 2.43
N LEU A 223 14.75 -5.92 3.36
CA LEU A 223 14.41 -7.33 3.14
C LEU A 223 13.30 -7.47 2.07
N LYS A 224 12.28 -6.61 2.13
CA LYS A 224 11.25 -6.54 1.09
C LYS A 224 11.86 -6.21 -0.26
N LEU A 225 12.68 -5.17 -0.35
CA LEU A 225 13.36 -4.79 -1.58
C LEU A 225 14.22 -5.93 -2.14
N GLY A 226 14.99 -6.62 -1.30
CA GLY A 226 15.78 -7.77 -1.72
C GLY A 226 14.92 -8.94 -2.23
N SER A 227 13.73 -9.14 -1.64
CA SER A 227 12.82 -10.22 -2.04
C SER A 227 12.12 -9.97 -3.38
N ILE A 228 12.01 -8.72 -3.82
CA ILE A 228 11.30 -8.32 -5.06
C ILE A 228 12.23 -7.85 -6.18
N ILE A 229 13.55 -7.95 -6.02
CA ILE A 229 14.54 -7.44 -6.98
C ILE A 229 14.38 -8.00 -8.40
N SER A 230 13.76 -9.14 -8.54
CA SER A 230 13.36 -9.74 -9.81
C SER A 230 12.11 -10.58 -9.65
N LYS A 231 11.40 -10.80 -10.78
CA LYS A 231 10.25 -11.72 -10.83
C LYS A 231 10.59 -13.10 -10.27
N LYS A 232 11.74 -13.63 -10.61
CA LYS A 232 12.20 -14.94 -10.10
C LYS A 232 12.40 -14.89 -8.59
N SER A 233 13.01 -13.81 -8.07
CA SER A 233 13.28 -13.66 -6.64
C SER A 233 12.01 -13.70 -5.80
N TYR A 234 10.95 -12.97 -6.16
CA TYR A 234 9.74 -12.98 -5.34
C TYR A 234 9.00 -14.33 -5.42
N LEU A 235 8.97 -14.97 -6.60
CA LEU A 235 8.35 -16.28 -6.76
C LEU A 235 9.01 -17.33 -5.86
N GLU A 236 10.35 -17.39 -5.85
CA GLU A 236 11.12 -18.32 -5.03
C GLU A 236 11.05 -17.95 -3.53
N TYR A 237 11.24 -16.66 -3.20
CA TYR A 237 11.32 -16.18 -1.83
C TYR A 237 10.03 -16.41 -1.04
N PHE A 238 8.87 -16.24 -1.70
CA PHE A 238 7.57 -16.45 -1.09
C PHE A 238 6.93 -17.81 -1.43
N GLY A 239 7.64 -18.68 -2.14
CA GLY A 239 7.17 -20.05 -2.45
C GLY A 239 6.02 -20.10 -3.45
N VAL A 240 5.88 -19.09 -4.29
CA VAL A 240 4.78 -18.92 -5.26
C VAL A 240 5.01 -19.78 -6.52
N GLU A 241 6.20 -20.33 -6.71
CA GLU A 241 6.52 -21.18 -7.87
C GLU A 241 5.61 -22.41 -8.00
N LYS A 242 4.97 -22.82 -6.91
CA LYS A 242 4.05 -23.98 -6.86
C LYS A 242 2.62 -23.68 -7.29
N CYS A 243 2.28 -22.38 -7.43
CA CYS A 243 0.95 -21.96 -7.86
C CYS A 243 0.70 -22.25 -9.34
N SER A 244 -0.58 -22.31 -9.75
CA SER A 244 -0.99 -22.41 -11.14
C SER A 244 -0.50 -21.25 -12.00
N SER A 245 -0.57 -21.41 -13.31
CA SER A 245 -0.21 -20.35 -14.26
C SER A 245 -1.10 -19.13 -14.15
N ASP A 246 -2.41 -19.31 -13.86
CA ASP A 246 -3.37 -18.21 -13.71
C ASP A 246 -3.06 -17.37 -12.46
N VAL A 247 -2.85 -18.01 -11.32
CA VAL A 247 -2.44 -17.34 -10.08
C VAL A 247 -1.14 -16.56 -10.28
N LYS A 248 -0.15 -17.18 -10.96
CA LYS A 248 1.12 -16.50 -11.27
C LYS A 248 0.93 -15.30 -12.17
N ALA A 249 0.06 -15.38 -13.19
CA ALA A 249 -0.20 -14.27 -14.11
C ALA A 249 -0.80 -13.06 -13.36
N LYS A 250 -1.78 -13.29 -12.48
CA LYS A 250 -2.39 -12.23 -11.66
C LYS A 250 -1.37 -11.57 -10.73
N LEU A 251 -0.53 -12.36 -10.07
CA LEU A 251 0.54 -11.84 -9.21
C LEU A 251 1.62 -11.10 -9.99
N ASP A 252 1.92 -11.55 -11.21
CA ASP A 252 2.87 -10.89 -12.10
C ASP A 252 2.36 -9.52 -12.55
N ALA A 253 1.08 -9.39 -12.85
CA ALA A 253 0.48 -8.11 -13.17
C ALA A 253 0.60 -7.13 -11.98
N LEU A 254 0.32 -7.58 -10.75
CA LEU A 254 0.54 -6.78 -9.54
C LEU A 254 2.02 -6.40 -9.36
N TYR A 255 2.93 -7.35 -9.57
CA TYR A 255 4.37 -7.09 -9.47
C TYR A 255 4.82 -6.03 -10.49
N ARG A 256 4.37 -6.13 -11.75
CA ARG A 256 4.69 -5.14 -12.80
C ARG A 256 4.14 -3.76 -12.45
N LEU A 257 2.88 -3.69 -11.98
CA LEU A 257 2.25 -2.43 -11.57
C LEU A 257 3.05 -1.72 -10.48
N LEU A 258 3.55 -2.47 -9.50
CA LEU A 258 4.15 -1.92 -8.29
C LEU A 258 5.65 -1.64 -8.44
N PHE A 259 6.37 -2.51 -9.16
CA PHE A 259 7.83 -2.57 -9.09
C PHE A 259 8.53 -2.46 -10.45
N CYS A 260 7.78 -2.26 -11.54
CA CYS A 260 8.36 -2.09 -12.85
C CYS A 260 7.90 -0.78 -13.51
N GLN A 261 8.77 -0.23 -14.35
CA GLN A 261 8.46 0.83 -15.28
C GLN A 261 9.08 0.44 -16.62
N ASP A 262 8.30 0.46 -17.73
CA ASP A 262 8.75 -0.02 -19.04
C ASP A 262 9.41 -1.41 -18.95
N ASP A 263 8.79 -2.33 -18.21
CA ASP A 263 9.24 -3.70 -17.91
C ASP A 263 10.59 -3.79 -17.16
N LYS A 264 11.09 -2.68 -16.62
CA LYS A 264 12.33 -2.64 -15.83
C LYS A 264 12.02 -2.42 -14.35
N PHE A 265 12.71 -3.18 -13.50
CA PHE A 265 12.61 -3.03 -12.06
C PHE A 265 13.07 -1.63 -11.60
N ILE A 266 12.23 -0.96 -10.79
CA ILE A 266 12.45 0.41 -10.32
C ILE A 266 12.92 0.50 -8.86
N GLY A 267 13.54 -0.55 -8.34
CA GLY A 267 13.90 -0.65 -6.91
C GLY A 267 14.73 0.52 -6.38
N GLU A 268 15.63 1.07 -7.18
CA GLU A 268 16.40 2.26 -6.79
C GLU A 268 15.47 3.47 -6.59
N LYS A 269 14.51 3.69 -7.48
CA LYS A 269 13.51 4.77 -7.36
C LYS A 269 12.60 4.62 -6.15
N LEU A 270 12.32 3.37 -5.73
CA LEU A 270 11.53 3.12 -4.50
C LEU A 270 12.29 3.58 -3.24
N ALA A 271 13.62 3.55 -3.28
CA ALA A 271 14.49 3.96 -2.18
C ALA A 271 14.85 5.46 -2.22
N GLU A 272 14.70 6.12 -3.37
CA GLU A 272 14.98 7.55 -3.53
C GLU A 272 13.91 8.43 -2.89
N ASP A 273 14.32 9.65 -2.50
CA ASP A 273 13.44 10.69 -1.92
C ASP A 273 12.69 11.44 -3.04
N VAL A 274 11.95 10.70 -3.85
CA VAL A 274 11.15 11.31 -4.90
C VAL A 274 9.82 11.75 -4.28
N GLU A 275 9.56 13.06 -4.29
CA GLU A 275 8.29 13.64 -3.86
C GLU A 275 7.11 13.24 -4.75
N ASP A 276 7.39 12.70 -5.92
CA ASP A 276 6.38 12.36 -6.91
C ASP A 276 5.56 11.14 -6.47
N GLU A 277 4.25 11.31 -6.52
CA GLU A 277 3.32 10.19 -6.43
C GLU A 277 3.60 9.21 -7.57
N ARG A 278 3.69 7.93 -7.23
CA ARG A 278 3.75 6.89 -8.27
C ARG A 278 2.45 6.94 -9.07
N ASN A 279 2.56 7.12 -10.38
CA ASN A 279 1.40 7.06 -11.27
C ASN A 279 0.95 5.63 -11.47
N VAL A 280 -0.36 5.43 -11.43
CA VAL A 280 -0.99 4.14 -11.72
C VAL A 280 -0.92 3.89 -13.23
N ASP A 281 -0.28 2.80 -13.64
CA ASP A 281 -0.35 2.34 -15.02
C ASP A 281 -1.75 1.75 -15.29
N GLN A 282 -2.57 2.54 -16.00
CA GLN A 282 -3.96 2.18 -16.28
C GLN A 282 -4.08 0.94 -17.16
N THR A 283 -3.10 0.65 -18.00
CA THR A 283 -3.10 -0.55 -18.84
C THR A 283 -2.93 -1.80 -17.98
N ILE A 284 -1.97 -1.78 -17.05
CA ILE A 284 -1.77 -2.89 -16.11
C ILE A 284 -2.95 -3.00 -15.15
N MET A 285 -3.49 -1.87 -14.68
CA MET A 285 -4.70 -1.91 -13.84
C MET A 285 -5.88 -2.57 -14.56
N ARG A 286 -6.10 -2.29 -15.86
CA ARG A 286 -7.14 -2.97 -16.66
C ARG A 286 -6.91 -4.48 -16.73
N GLU A 287 -5.68 -4.91 -16.88
CA GLU A 287 -5.31 -6.33 -16.82
C GLU A 287 -5.70 -6.99 -15.49
N ILE A 288 -5.57 -6.23 -14.38
CA ILE A 288 -5.82 -6.73 -13.03
C ILE A 288 -7.33 -6.77 -12.70
N ILE A 289 -8.04 -5.65 -12.89
CA ILE A 289 -9.43 -5.48 -12.43
C ILE A 289 -10.47 -5.66 -13.55
N GLY A 290 -10.05 -5.82 -14.80
CA GLY A 290 -10.89 -5.94 -15.98
C GLY A 290 -11.33 -4.58 -16.56
N ASP A 291 -11.64 -4.58 -17.87
CA ASP A 291 -11.94 -3.35 -18.61
C ASP A 291 -13.19 -2.64 -18.12
N ASP A 292 -14.26 -3.37 -17.82
CA ASP A 292 -15.54 -2.79 -17.36
C ASP A 292 -15.39 -1.95 -16.10
N LEU A 293 -14.62 -2.44 -15.13
CA LEU A 293 -14.38 -1.73 -13.88
C LEU A 293 -13.35 -0.62 -14.06
N ALA A 294 -12.30 -0.88 -14.85
CA ALA A 294 -11.31 0.14 -15.16
C ALA A 294 -11.95 1.33 -15.92
N ASP A 295 -12.90 1.09 -16.80
CA ASP A 295 -13.65 2.16 -17.48
C ASP A 295 -14.50 2.98 -16.49
N LYS A 296 -15.09 2.35 -15.50
CA LYS A 296 -15.81 3.08 -14.43
C LYS A 296 -14.86 3.95 -13.59
N ILE A 297 -13.64 3.50 -13.34
CA ILE A 297 -12.66 4.20 -12.48
C ILE A 297 -11.91 5.27 -13.28
N TYR A 298 -11.34 4.92 -14.42
CA TYR A 298 -10.41 5.77 -15.18
C TYR A 298 -11.00 6.37 -16.45
N GLY A 299 -12.21 5.93 -16.87
CA GLY A 299 -12.81 6.24 -18.16
C GLY A 299 -12.40 5.23 -19.25
N PRO A 300 -13.12 5.24 -20.40
CA PRO A 300 -12.81 4.37 -21.50
C PRO A 300 -11.42 4.66 -22.08
N GLN A 301 -10.74 3.60 -22.52
CA GLN A 301 -9.44 3.74 -23.18
C GLN A 301 -9.64 4.49 -24.50
N VAL A 302 -9.05 5.67 -24.61
CA VAL A 302 -9.04 6.43 -25.85
C VAL A 302 -7.93 5.82 -26.71
N ASP A 303 -8.31 5.09 -27.73
CA ASP A 303 -7.35 4.63 -28.73
C ASP A 303 -6.66 5.86 -29.34
N ASN A 304 -5.40 6.10 -28.97
CA ASN A 304 -4.57 7.10 -29.58
C ASN A 304 -4.19 6.67 -31.02
N VAL A 305 -5.19 6.63 -31.92
CA VAL A 305 -5.03 6.28 -33.32
C VAL A 305 -4.22 7.33 -34.12
N ASN A 306 -3.77 8.41 -33.47
CA ASN A 306 -2.97 9.45 -34.10
C ASN A 306 -1.71 9.82 -33.32
N THR A 307 -0.84 8.85 -33.05
CA THR A 307 0.56 9.23 -32.83
C THR A 307 1.22 9.39 -34.19
N PRO A 308 1.57 10.62 -34.65
CA PRO A 308 2.31 10.78 -35.89
C PRO A 308 3.66 10.08 -35.69
N THR A 309 3.88 9.03 -36.48
CA THR A 309 5.19 8.35 -36.57
C THR A 309 6.27 9.42 -36.67
N LYS A 310 7.06 9.59 -35.59
CA LYS A 310 8.22 10.49 -35.60
C LYS A 310 9.10 10.07 -36.76
N LYS A 311 9.08 10.88 -37.84
CA LYS A 311 10.02 10.72 -38.97
C LYS A 311 11.41 10.70 -38.39
N ALA A 312 12.16 9.64 -38.68
CA ALA A 312 13.54 9.50 -38.28
C ALA A 312 14.32 10.77 -38.63
N PRO A 313 15.14 11.30 -37.71
CA PRO A 313 15.91 12.49 -37.99
C PRO A 313 16.87 12.23 -39.19
N PRO A 314 17.03 13.21 -40.10
CA PRO A 314 17.88 13.03 -41.27
C PRO A 314 19.31 12.73 -40.84
N LYS A 315 19.92 11.68 -41.42
CA LYS A 315 21.32 11.28 -41.19
C LYS A 315 22.25 12.47 -41.42
N ARG A 316 22.81 13.01 -40.36
CA ARG A 316 23.79 14.08 -40.38
C ARG A 316 25.06 13.55 -41.01
N LYS A 317 25.41 14.06 -42.20
CA LYS A 317 26.67 13.77 -42.89
C LYS A 317 27.83 14.18 -41.97
N THR A 318 28.63 13.23 -41.55
CA THR A 318 29.85 13.46 -40.78
C THR A 318 30.87 14.22 -41.65
N ARG A 319 31.14 15.47 -41.28
CA ARG A 319 32.24 16.28 -41.81
C ARG A 319 33.49 15.90 -41.00
N ALA A 320 34.47 15.39 -41.69
CA ALA A 320 35.81 15.12 -41.13
C ALA A 320 36.39 16.40 -40.54
N ALA A 321 36.71 16.39 -39.26
CA ALA A 321 37.41 17.50 -38.60
C ALA A 321 38.81 17.04 -38.13
N GLY A 322 39.75 17.81 -38.54
CA GLY A 322 41.16 17.58 -38.37
C GLY A 322 41.62 17.57 -36.90
N THR A 323 42.66 16.82 -36.72
CA THR A 323 43.53 16.72 -35.57
C THR A 323 44.06 18.06 -35.07
N ARG A 324 43.70 18.46 -33.83
CA ARG A 324 44.46 19.45 -33.05
C ARG A 324 44.94 18.83 -31.75
N LYS A 325 46.24 18.58 -31.68
CA LYS A 325 46.97 18.25 -30.44
C LYS A 325 46.83 19.41 -29.46
N ARG A 326 46.44 19.12 -28.22
CA ARG A 326 46.56 20.06 -27.11
C ARG A 326 47.21 19.37 -25.91
N ALA A 327 48.23 20.05 -25.40
CA ALA A 327 49.17 19.61 -24.38
C ALA A 327 48.54 19.39 -23.01
N SER A 328 49.07 18.42 -22.31
CA SER A 328 48.86 18.06 -20.93
C SER A 328 49.31 19.16 -19.95
N LYS A 329 48.45 19.55 -19.01
CA LYS A 329 48.85 20.17 -17.72
C LYS A 329 48.38 19.28 -16.57
N LYS A 330 49.40 18.87 -15.77
CA LYS A 330 49.20 18.19 -14.47
C LYS A 330 48.66 19.20 -13.45
N PRO A 331 47.75 18.83 -12.56
CA PRO A 331 47.53 19.55 -11.31
C PRO A 331 48.40 18.97 -10.18
N LYS A 332 48.87 19.86 -9.34
CA LYS A 332 49.59 19.62 -8.08
C LYS A 332 48.63 19.15 -6.99
N PRO A 333 49.11 18.43 -5.96
CA PRO A 333 48.34 18.09 -4.76
C PRO A 333 48.36 19.27 -3.78
N ASP A 334 47.22 19.64 -3.24
CA ASP A 334 47.08 20.48 -2.05
C ASP A 334 46.71 19.62 -0.86
N ASP A 335 47.62 19.59 0.10
CA ASP A 335 47.42 19.25 1.51
C ASP A 335 46.46 20.27 2.15
N ASN A 336 45.43 19.80 2.82
CA ASN A 336 45.01 20.47 4.05
C ASN A 336 44.20 19.49 4.94
N SER A 337 44.88 19.09 6.01
CA SER A 337 44.32 18.51 7.20
C SER A 337 43.57 19.57 7.98
N ASP A 338 42.28 19.34 8.27
CA ASP A 338 41.70 19.91 9.51
C ASP A 338 40.75 18.92 10.17
N ASN A 339 41.24 18.49 11.28
CA ASN A 339 40.69 17.60 12.29
C ASN A 339 39.77 18.43 13.20
N GLN A 340 38.45 18.32 13.10
CA GLN A 340 37.54 18.83 14.11
C GLN A 340 36.69 17.72 14.70
N GLY A 341 37.01 17.39 15.92
CA GLY A 341 36.34 16.40 16.76
C GLY A 341 34.91 16.79 17.07
N TYR A 342 33.97 15.89 16.74
CA TYR A 342 32.60 16.00 17.17
C TYR A 342 32.38 15.23 18.46
N THR A 343 32.22 15.96 19.57
CA THR A 343 31.83 15.40 20.87
C THR A 343 30.31 15.29 20.90
N GLY A 344 29.79 14.06 20.79
CA GLY A 344 28.35 13.76 20.93
C GLY A 344 27.88 13.93 22.39
N PRO A 345 26.58 14.22 22.62
CA PRO A 345 26.03 14.43 23.95
C PRO A 345 25.98 13.14 24.78
N ARG A 346 26.45 13.21 26.01
CA ARG A 346 26.40 12.15 27.02
C ARG A 346 24.96 11.87 27.44
N LEU A 347 24.52 10.63 27.31
CA LEU A 347 23.28 10.11 27.87
C LEU A 347 23.38 10.11 29.42
N ARG A 348 22.39 10.70 30.10
CA ARG A 348 22.19 10.62 31.54
C ARG A 348 21.69 9.21 31.93
N PRO A 349 22.16 8.61 33.02
CA PRO A 349 21.61 7.36 33.52
C PRO A 349 20.24 7.57 34.16
N GLN A 350 19.30 6.67 33.86
CA GLN A 350 17.99 6.61 34.52
C GLN A 350 18.11 5.97 35.91
N PRO A 351 17.35 6.43 36.94
CA PRO A 351 17.33 5.83 38.24
C PRO A 351 16.60 4.49 38.25
N GLY A 352 17.19 3.52 38.93
CA GLY A 352 16.69 2.16 39.05
C GLY A 352 15.33 2.06 39.75
N ARG A 353 14.46 1.23 39.21
CA ARG A 353 13.27 0.73 39.89
C ARG A 353 13.63 -0.45 40.76
N SER A 354 13.51 -0.28 42.07
CA SER A 354 13.58 -1.36 43.08
C SER A 354 12.33 -2.26 42.92
N ALA A 355 12.57 -3.56 42.89
CA ALA A 355 11.53 -4.58 43.02
C ALA A 355 10.96 -4.58 44.46
N LYS A 356 9.66 -4.65 44.56
CA LYS A 356 8.89 -5.29 45.63
C LYS A 356 7.70 -6.00 45.00
#